data_9fe18c8651df71635b2b578720137c06
#
_entry.id   9fe18c8651df71635b2b578720137c06
#
_cell.length_a   1.000
_cell.length_b   1.000
_cell.length_c   1.000
_cell.angle_alpha   90.00
_cell.angle_beta   90.00
_cell.angle_gamma   90.00
#
_symmetry.space_group_name_H-M   'P 1'
#
loop_
_entity.id
_entity.type
_entity.pdbx_description
1 polymer ?
#
loop_
_entity_poly.entity_id
_entity_poly.type
_entity_poly.pdbx_seq_one_letter_code
_entity_poly.pdbx_strand_id
1 'polypeptide(L)'
;SECLVGSEMCIRDSIDRVLANPQWGYVIRGILDDNVPAGTEYKGIKVLGRIANLNIILPENRLDEIAITLGLSEYYRLEEIVALCEKSGVHTKFIPDYNKIIPTKPYTEDILGLPVINIRYVPLNNTFNALVKRAMDIAGSIVGIIVTSPLMLLMCAIIKLTSPGPLIYKQERVGLHNQTFRMYKFRSMEVQPESEEKKAWTVKNDPRVTPIGKFMRHTSIDELPQLFNILKGNMSLVGPRPERPFFVEKFREEIPRYMVKHQVRPGLTGWAQVNGYRGDTSIRKRIEYDLYYIENWSIGLDIKIIFLTFFKGFINKNAY
;
A
#
# COMPACT_ATOMS: atom_id res chain seq x y z
N SER A 1 5.72 35.56 -2.10
CA SER A 1 6.75 35.64 -1.06
C SER A 1 6.22 35.07 0.26
N GLU A 2 6.97 34.19 0.87
CA GLU A 2 6.61 33.50 2.11
C GLU A 2 7.49 33.88 3.28
N CYS A 3 6.93 33.91 4.49
CA CYS A 3 7.67 33.88 5.75
C CYS A 3 7.40 32.56 6.48
N LEU A 4 8.47 31.91 6.94
CA LEU A 4 8.37 30.69 7.74
C LEU A 4 8.39 31.05 9.22
N VAL A 5 7.44 30.50 9.97
CA VAL A 5 7.27 30.70 11.40
C VAL A 5 7.30 29.33 12.09
N GLY A 6 8.22 29.10 13.03
CA GLY A 6 8.23 27.82 13.73
C GLY A 6 9.55 27.44 14.38
N SER A 7 9.82 26.15 14.50
CA SER A 7 11.04 25.61 15.09
C SER A 7 12.11 25.26 14.05
N GLU A 8 13.37 25.43 14.41
CA GLU A 8 14.56 25.32 13.56
C GLU A 8 14.55 24.09 12.65
N MET A 9 14.26 22.91 13.17
CA MET A 9 14.32 21.67 12.40
C MET A 9 13.22 21.59 11.31
N CYS A 10 11.98 21.98 11.63
CA CYS A 10 10.87 21.98 10.71
C CYS A 10 11.03 23.06 9.63
N ILE A 11 11.55 24.21 10.02
CA ILE A 11 11.89 25.33 9.10
C ILE A 11 12.94 24.89 8.09
N ARG A 12 14.04 24.27 8.53
CA ARG A 12 15.11 23.81 7.64
C ARG A 12 14.61 22.79 6.61
N ASP A 13 13.81 21.80 7.03
CA ASP A 13 13.22 20.81 6.11
C ASP A 13 12.31 21.48 5.05
N SER A 14 11.52 22.48 5.48
CA SER A 14 10.66 23.26 4.57
C SER A 14 11.48 24.07 3.56
N ILE A 15 12.52 24.75 3.99
CA ILE A 15 13.44 25.50 3.11
C ILE A 15 14.09 24.56 2.09
N ASP A 16 14.61 23.43 2.54
CA ASP A 16 15.28 22.47 1.67
C ASP A 16 14.34 21.94 0.57
N ARG A 17 13.09 21.69 0.93
CA ARG A 17 12.07 21.26 -0.06
C ARG A 17 11.70 22.36 -1.05
N VAL A 18 11.52 23.59 -0.60
CA VAL A 18 11.22 24.73 -1.49
C VAL A 18 12.37 24.98 -2.45
N LEU A 19 13.61 25.03 -1.95
CA LEU A 19 14.80 25.25 -2.78
C LEU A 19 15.09 24.10 -3.76
N ALA A 20 14.73 22.87 -3.39
CA ALA A 20 14.83 21.71 -4.28
C ALA A 20 13.76 21.70 -5.41
N ASN A 21 12.72 22.53 -5.29
CA ASN A 21 11.58 22.56 -6.22
C ASN A 21 11.26 23.99 -6.68
N PRO A 22 12.15 24.68 -7.40
CA PRO A 22 11.96 26.08 -7.82
C PRO A 22 10.74 26.28 -8.72
N GLN A 23 10.25 25.23 -9.36
CA GLN A 23 9.03 25.25 -10.17
C GLN A 23 7.75 25.55 -9.38
N TRP A 24 7.80 25.47 -8.03
CA TRP A 24 6.66 25.86 -7.18
C TRP A 24 6.45 27.37 -7.10
N GLY A 25 7.46 28.17 -7.49
CA GLY A 25 7.38 29.63 -7.52
C GLY A 25 7.42 30.31 -6.15
N TYR A 26 7.71 29.58 -5.08
CA TYR A 26 7.84 30.14 -3.74
C TYR A 26 9.18 30.87 -3.55
N VAL A 27 9.10 32.05 -2.95
CA VAL A 27 10.29 32.83 -2.56
C VAL A 27 10.22 33.10 -1.05
N ILE A 28 11.11 32.46 -0.30
CA ILE A 28 11.16 32.62 1.15
C ILE A 28 11.90 33.93 1.47
N ARG A 29 11.21 34.86 2.13
CA ARG A 29 11.75 36.18 2.50
C ARG A 29 12.46 36.18 3.83
N GLY A 30 12.03 35.34 4.76
CA GLY A 30 12.63 35.28 6.06
C GLY A 30 12.04 34.20 6.96
N ILE A 31 12.64 34.09 8.12
CA ILE A 31 12.31 33.11 9.15
C ILE A 31 11.99 33.84 10.44
N LEU A 32 10.98 33.37 11.17
CA LEU A 32 10.73 33.75 12.56
C LEU A 32 10.89 32.51 13.43
N ASP A 33 11.84 32.58 14.36
CA ASP A 33 12.17 31.48 15.27
C ASP A 33 12.56 32.05 16.65
N ASP A 34 12.02 31.44 17.71
CA ASP A 34 12.33 31.90 19.09
C ASP A 34 13.63 31.33 19.62
N ASN A 35 14.15 30.26 19.06
CA ASN A 35 15.32 29.53 19.51
C ASN A 35 16.61 29.94 18.77
N VAL A 36 16.47 30.61 17.60
CA VAL A 36 17.60 31.03 16.77
C VAL A 36 17.76 32.53 16.81
N PRO A 37 18.98 33.08 17.07
CA PRO A 37 19.22 34.53 17.10
C PRO A 37 18.88 35.22 15.77
N ALA A 38 18.27 36.40 15.85
CA ALA A 38 18.01 37.25 14.70
C ALA A 38 19.32 37.58 13.94
N GLY A 39 19.25 37.58 12.61
CA GLY A 39 20.41 37.78 11.72
C GLY A 39 21.15 36.48 11.34
N THR A 40 20.84 35.37 11.98
CA THR A 40 21.37 34.04 11.54
C THR A 40 20.82 33.72 10.15
N GLU A 41 21.67 33.14 9.28
CA GLU A 41 21.29 32.76 7.95
C GLU A 41 21.28 31.23 7.76
N TYR A 42 20.27 30.74 7.04
CA TYR A 42 20.24 29.37 6.54
C TYR A 42 20.00 29.38 5.03
N LYS A 43 20.98 28.91 4.26
CA LYS A 43 20.96 28.89 2.77
C LYS A 43 20.57 30.24 2.13
N GLY A 44 21.08 31.33 2.71
CA GLY A 44 20.83 32.70 2.24
C GLY A 44 19.53 33.32 2.73
N ILE A 45 18.76 32.64 3.57
CA ILE A 45 17.52 33.12 4.17
C ILE A 45 17.80 33.53 5.62
N LYS A 46 17.43 34.76 5.99
CA LYS A 46 17.73 35.34 7.30
C LYS A 46 16.62 35.07 8.31
N VAL A 47 17.00 34.82 9.55
CA VAL A 47 16.12 34.91 10.70
C VAL A 47 15.85 36.38 11.00
N LEU A 48 14.62 36.83 10.78
CA LEU A 48 14.17 38.20 10.93
C LEU A 48 13.93 38.57 12.40
N GLY A 49 13.56 37.61 13.22
CA GLY A 49 13.30 37.81 14.63
C GLY A 49 12.53 36.69 15.31
N ARG A 50 12.00 36.99 16.47
CA ARG A 50 11.15 36.07 17.23
C ARG A 50 9.71 36.07 16.73
N ILE A 51 8.98 35.01 17.02
CA ILE A 51 7.55 34.87 16.66
C ILE A 51 6.71 36.00 17.28
N ALA A 52 7.01 36.43 18.51
CA ALA A 52 6.34 37.55 19.15
C ALA A 52 6.44 38.87 18.36
N ASN A 53 7.46 39.02 17.51
CA ASN A 53 7.67 40.22 16.69
C ASN A 53 6.92 40.21 15.38
N LEU A 54 6.08 39.23 15.17
CA LEU A 54 5.31 39.02 13.92
C LEU A 54 4.52 40.26 13.51
N ASN A 55 3.86 40.92 14.47
CA ASN A 55 3.09 42.14 14.24
C ASN A 55 3.92 43.33 13.73
N ILE A 56 5.22 43.36 14.03
CA ILE A 56 6.12 44.42 13.59
C ILE A 56 6.72 44.10 12.24
N ILE A 57 7.07 42.83 12.01
CA ILE A 57 7.80 42.36 10.83
C ILE A 57 6.89 42.24 9.61
N LEU A 58 5.63 41.85 9.79
CA LEU A 58 4.69 41.63 8.69
C LEU A 58 4.40 42.90 7.85
N PRO A 59 4.11 44.07 8.43
CA PRO A 59 3.87 45.30 7.67
C PRO A 59 5.05 45.75 6.81
N GLU A 60 6.29 45.48 7.27
CA GLU A 60 7.53 45.91 6.62
C GLU A 60 7.90 45.05 5.41
N ASN A 61 7.46 43.78 5.35
CA ASN A 61 8.00 42.80 4.39
C ASN A 61 7.07 42.45 3.22
N ARG A 62 5.86 43.00 3.10
CA ARG A 62 4.88 42.74 2.00
C ARG A 62 4.81 41.26 1.65
N LEU A 63 4.42 40.43 2.60
CA LEU A 63 4.32 38.98 2.44
C LEU A 63 2.97 38.61 1.85
N ASP A 64 2.98 37.65 0.94
CA ASP A 64 1.75 37.09 0.37
C ASP A 64 1.23 35.94 1.26
N GLU A 65 2.13 35.25 1.97
CA GLU A 65 1.81 34.05 2.69
C GLU A 65 2.72 33.82 3.92
N ILE A 66 2.14 33.24 4.97
CA ILE A 66 2.85 32.81 6.17
C ILE A 66 2.68 31.29 6.29
N ALA A 67 3.78 30.56 6.44
CA ALA A 67 3.74 29.13 6.69
C ALA A 67 4.21 28.84 8.12
N ILE A 68 3.33 28.31 8.95
CA ILE A 68 3.61 27.90 10.34
C ILE A 68 4.14 26.46 10.30
N THR A 69 5.35 26.24 10.83
CA THR A 69 6.05 24.94 10.86
C THR A 69 6.50 24.61 12.28
N LEU A 70 5.61 24.08 13.10
CA LEU A 70 5.90 23.72 14.49
C LEU A 70 6.17 22.22 14.64
N GLY A 71 7.11 21.87 15.52
CA GLY A 71 7.25 20.51 16.01
C GLY A 71 6.04 20.09 16.85
N LEU A 72 5.75 18.79 16.91
CA LEU A 72 4.60 18.26 17.68
C LEU A 72 4.60 18.70 19.15
N SER A 73 5.77 18.83 19.77
CA SER A 73 5.93 19.29 21.15
C SER A 73 5.54 20.76 21.36
N GLU A 74 5.44 21.54 20.28
CA GLU A 74 5.15 22.97 20.32
C GLU A 74 3.73 23.32 19.89
N TYR A 75 2.88 22.32 19.61
CA TYR A 75 1.49 22.54 19.16
C TYR A 75 0.62 23.31 20.16
N TYR A 76 0.99 23.32 21.44
CA TYR A 76 0.31 24.14 22.45
C TYR A 76 0.40 25.66 22.17
N ARG A 77 1.36 26.08 21.32
CA ARG A 77 1.56 27.47 20.91
C ARG A 77 0.80 27.83 19.62
N LEU A 78 0.24 26.83 18.93
CA LEU A 78 -0.35 27.02 17.61
C LEU A 78 -1.49 28.05 17.63
N GLU A 79 -2.34 28.00 18.65
CA GLU A 79 -3.47 28.94 18.79
C GLU A 79 -2.99 30.38 18.89
N GLU A 80 -1.98 30.67 19.70
CA GLU A 80 -1.39 31.99 19.85
C GLU A 80 -0.78 32.50 18.55
N ILE A 81 -0.02 31.65 17.84
CA ILE A 81 0.65 32.00 16.59
C ILE A 81 -0.38 32.24 15.48
N VAL A 82 -1.39 31.41 15.36
CA VAL A 82 -2.48 31.59 14.39
C VAL A 82 -3.20 32.91 14.66
N ALA A 83 -3.53 33.22 15.91
CA ALA A 83 -4.19 34.49 16.26
C ALA A 83 -3.34 35.72 15.90
N LEU A 84 -2.02 35.63 16.04
CA LEU A 84 -1.08 36.69 15.61
C LEU A 84 -1.06 36.81 14.08
N CYS A 85 -1.01 35.70 13.37
CA CYS A 85 -1.01 35.67 11.89
C CYS A 85 -2.32 36.22 11.32
N GLU A 86 -3.48 35.84 11.86
CA GLU A 86 -4.79 36.32 11.41
C GLU A 86 -4.96 37.84 11.57
N LYS A 87 -4.39 38.44 12.64
CA LYS A 87 -4.39 39.89 12.81
C LYS A 87 -3.65 40.64 11.71
N SER A 88 -2.75 39.98 11.01
CA SER A 88 -1.98 40.58 9.90
C SER A 88 -2.77 40.66 8.58
N GLY A 89 -3.82 39.86 8.45
CA GLY A 89 -4.56 39.69 7.18
C GLY A 89 -3.81 38.97 6.07
N VAL A 90 -2.64 38.43 6.35
CA VAL A 90 -1.82 37.65 5.39
C VAL A 90 -2.31 36.21 5.37
N HIS A 91 -2.36 35.60 4.18
CA HIS A 91 -2.76 34.19 4.06
C HIS A 91 -1.84 33.27 4.87
N THR A 92 -2.44 32.47 5.76
CA THR A 92 -1.70 31.64 6.70
C THR A 92 -1.92 30.17 6.40
N LYS A 93 -0.82 29.41 6.32
CA LYS A 93 -0.82 27.94 6.17
C LYS A 93 -0.17 27.31 7.40
N PHE A 94 -0.65 26.12 7.75
CA PHE A 94 -0.01 25.29 8.74
C PHE A 94 0.56 24.03 8.08
N ILE A 95 1.88 23.80 8.28
CA ILE A 95 2.61 22.63 7.80
C ILE A 95 2.91 21.73 9.00
N PRO A 96 2.12 20.68 9.24
CA PRO A 96 2.30 19.83 10.40
C PRO A 96 3.53 18.91 10.27
N ASP A 97 4.31 18.78 11.34
CA ASP A 97 5.46 17.86 11.41
C ASP A 97 5.05 16.45 11.82
N TYR A 98 4.43 15.71 10.93
CA TYR A 98 4.12 14.30 11.16
C TYR A 98 4.89 13.34 10.25
N ASN A 99 5.76 13.83 9.36
CA ASN A 99 6.48 13.00 8.39
C ASN A 99 7.36 11.92 9.04
N LYS A 100 7.86 12.18 10.25
CA LYS A 100 8.66 11.20 11.01
C LYS A 100 7.81 10.08 11.61
N ILE A 101 6.53 10.36 11.90
CA ILE A 101 5.60 9.44 12.56
C ILE A 101 4.76 8.71 11.52
N ILE A 102 4.36 9.41 10.45
CA ILE A 102 3.52 8.89 9.38
C ILE A 102 4.38 8.68 8.12
N PRO A 103 4.97 7.50 7.92
CA PRO A 103 5.89 7.22 6.80
C PRO A 103 5.13 6.92 5.48
N THR A 104 3.95 7.46 5.29
CA THR A 104 3.08 7.25 4.14
C THR A 104 2.61 8.59 3.60
N LYS A 105 1.81 8.59 2.55
CA LYS A 105 1.18 9.82 2.03
C LYS A 105 -0.14 10.05 2.79
N PRO A 106 -0.15 10.86 3.87
CA PRO A 106 -1.38 11.19 4.55
C PRO A 106 -2.24 12.10 3.67
N TYR A 107 -3.55 12.07 3.89
CA TYR A 107 -4.48 13.02 3.28
C TYR A 107 -5.46 13.53 4.33
N THR A 108 -5.92 14.75 4.12
CA THR A 108 -6.90 15.39 5.01
C THR A 108 -8.30 15.22 4.45
N GLU A 109 -9.23 14.98 5.34
CA GLU A 109 -10.65 14.80 5.08
C GLU A 109 -11.42 15.68 6.05
N ASP A 110 -12.52 16.26 5.64
CA ASP A 110 -13.44 16.98 6.53
C ASP A 110 -14.67 16.11 6.79
N ILE A 111 -14.92 15.79 8.04
CA ILE A 111 -16.11 15.07 8.46
C ILE A 111 -17.00 16.01 9.26
N LEU A 112 -17.90 16.70 8.55
CA LEU A 112 -18.86 17.64 9.16
C LEU A 112 -18.20 18.73 10.01
N GLY A 113 -17.09 19.31 9.53
CA GLY A 113 -16.32 20.33 10.22
C GLY A 113 -15.23 19.79 11.15
N LEU A 114 -15.05 18.46 11.24
CA LEU A 114 -13.95 17.85 11.94
C LEU A 114 -12.83 17.50 10.94
N PRO A 115 -11.65 18.17 11.00
CA PRO A 115 -10.53 17.82 10.14
C PRO A 115 -9.91 16.49 10.58
N VAL A 116 -9.89 15.52 9.69
CA VAL A 116 -9.32 14.19 9.93
C VAL A 116 -8.09 14.01 9.06
N ILE A 117 -6.97 13.62 9.66
CA ILE A 117 -5.75 13.25 8.94
C ILE A 117 -5.69 11.73 8.83
N ASN A 118 -5.96 11.22 7.65
CA ASN A 118 -5.81 9.81 7.36
C ASN A 118 -4.33 9.46 7.19
N ILE A 119 -3.84 8.50 7.97
CA ILE A 119 -2.43 8.09 8.00
C ILE A 119 -1.98 7.51 6.65
N ARG A 120 -2.91 6.93 5.89
CA ARG A 120 -2.61 6.29 4.61
C ARG A 120 -3.74 6.49 3.61
N TYR A 121 -3.36 6.85 2.41
CA TYR A 121 -4.28 6.85 1.29
C TYR A 121 -4.36 5.45 0.67
N VAL A 122 -5.54 4.87 0.68
CA VAL A 122 -5.86 3.60 -0.01
C VAL A 122 -6.99 3.87 -0.99
N PRO A 123 -6.71 3.98 -2.31
CA PRO A 123 -7.73 4.32 -3.31
C PRO A 123 -8.95 3.39 -3.29
N LEU A 124 -8.77 2.13 -2.91
CA LEU A 124 -9.85 1.14 -2.80
C LEU A 124 -10.76 1.30 -1.57
N ASN A 125 -10.44 2.20 -0.64
CA ASN A 125 -11.36 2.59 0.44
C ASN A 125 -12.49 3.50 -0.10
N ASN A 126 -12.27 4.17 -1.23
CA ASN A 126 -13.32 4.91 -1.91
C ASN A 126 -14.35 3.93 -2.48
N THR A 127 -15.64 4.14 -2.15
CA THR A 127 -16.75 3.26 -2.53
C THR A 127 -16.89 3.08 -4.03
N PHE A 128 -16.71 4.17 -4.81
CA PHE A 128 -16.78 4.09 -6.27
C PHE A 128 -15.66 3.22 -6.84
N ASN A 129 -14.43 3.42 -6.40
CA ASN A 129 -13.30 2.61 -6.83
C ASN A 129 -13.47 1.13 -6.46
N ALA A 130 -13.97 0.87 -5.25
CA ALA A 130 -14.24 -0.49 -4.78
C ALA A 130 -15.35 -1.16 -5.62
N LEU A 131 -16.37 -0.42 -6.03
CA LEU A 131 -17.45 -0.92 -6.89
C LEU A 131 -16.93 -1.24 -8.29
N VAL A 132 -16.19 -0.32 -8.91
CA VAL A 132 -15.58 -0.52 -10.24
C VAL A 132 -14.64 -1.72 -10.21
N LYS A 133 -13.77 -1.80 -9.20
CA LYS A 133 -12.89 -2.95 -9.00
C LYS A 133 -13.66 -4.26 -8.89
N ARG A 134 -14.75 -4.27 -8.13
CA ARG A 134 -15.59 -5.45 -7.94
C ARG A 134 -16.28 -5.88 -9.24
N ALA A 135 -16.79 -4.92 -10.03
CA ALA A 135 -17.39 -5.19 -11.33
C ALA A 135 -16.37 -5.83 -12.29
N MET A 136 -15.15 -5.29 -12.34
CA MET A 136 -14.05 -5.85 -13.13
C MET A 136 -13.69 -7.28 -12.68
N ASP A 137 -13.61 -7.52 -11.37
CA ASP A 137 -13.31 -8.84 -10.82
C ASP A 137 -14.38 -9.87 -11.20
N ILE A 138 -15.67 -9.51 -11.13
CA ILE A 138 -16.78 -10.39 -11.51
C ILE A 138 -16.74 -10.67 -13.01
N ALA A 139 -16.67 -9.63 -13.85
CA ALA A 139 -16.66 -9.78 -15.29
C ALA A 139 -15.45 -10.61 -15.74
N GLY A 140 -14.25 -10.30 -15.27
CA GLY A 140 -13.03 -11.02 -15.62
C GLY A 140 -13.03 -12.47 -15.12
N SER A 141 -13.59 -12.74 -13.93
CA SER A 141 -13.68 -14.11 -13.42
C SER A 141 -14.73 -14.95 -14.19
N ILE A 142 -15.84 -14.36 -14.60
CA ILE A 142 -16.83 -15.06 -15.48
C ILE A 142 -16.19 -15.42 -16.82
N VAL A 143 -15.56 -14.45 -17.49
CA VAL A 143 -14.84 -14.68 -18.73
C VAL A 143 -13.74 -15.74 -18.53
N GLY A 144 -12.96 -15.62 -17.46
CA GLY A 144 -11.93 -16.58 -17.12
C GLY A 144 -12.47 -17.99 -16.94
N ILE A 145 -13.58 -18.17 -16.22
CA ILE A 145 -14.22 -19.47 -16.03
C ILE A 145 -14.72 -20.04 -17.37
N ILE A 146 -15.41 -19.24 -18.18
CA ILE A 146 -15.93 -19.70 -19.49
C ILE A 146 -14.77 -20.17 -20.37
N VAL A 147 -13.72 -19.35 -20.51
CA VAL A 147 -12.57 -19.66 -21.38
C VAL A 147 -11.78 -20.88 -20.86
N THR A 148 -11.61 -21.01 -19.54
CA THR A 148 -10.81 -22.10 -18.97
C THR A 148 -11.64 -23.33 -18.62
N SER A 149 -12.97 -23.32 -18.74
CA SER A 149 -13.85 -24.45 -18.38
C SER A 149 -13.51 -25.75 -19.10
N PRO A 150 -13.19 -25.80 -20.41
CA PRO A 150 -12.82 -27.05 -21.03
C PRO A 150 -11.56 -27.67 -20.43
N LEU A 151 -10.57 -26.81 -20.17
CA LEU A 151 -9.31 -27.20 -19.51
C LEU A 151 -9.56 -27.66 -18.07
N MET A 152 -10.41 -26.95 -17.32
CA MET A 152 -10.76 -27.32 -15.95
C MET A 152 -11.45 -28.67 -15.88
N LEU A 153 -12.39 -28.95 -16.80
CA LEU A 153 -13.07 -30.25 -16.91
C LEU A 153 -12.08 -31.38 -17.24
N LEU A 154 -11.17 -31.13 -18.18
CA LEU A 154 -10.12 -32.08 -18.53
C LEU A 154 -9.24 -32.40 -17.32
N MET A 155 -8.80 -31.37 -16.56
CA MET A 155 -8.00 -31.58 -15.35
C MET A 155 -8.78 -32.34 -14.27
N CYS A 156 -10.07 -32.07 -14.10
CA CYS A 156 -10.93 -32.85 -13.21
C CYS A 156 -10.92 -34.37 -13.58
N ALA A 157 -11.08 -34.69 -14.85
CA ALA A 157 -11.04 -36.07 -15.33
C ALA A 157 -9.66 -36.72 -15.06
N ILE A 158 -8.58 -36.04 -15.41
CA ILE A 158 -7.20 -36.56 -15.20
C ILE A 158 -6.92 -36.78 -13.70
N ILE A 159 -7.22 -35.81 -12.84
CA ILE A 159 -6.99 -35.94 -11.39
C ILE A 159 -7.79 -37.13 -10.82
N LYS A 160 -9.04 -37.30 -11.26
CA LYS A 160 -9.90 -38.39 -10.80
C LYS A 160 -9.39 -39.76 -11.21
N LEU A 161 -8.81 -39.85 -12.40
CA LEU A 161 -8.27 -41.10 -12.96
C LEU A 161 -6.88 -41.45 -12.38
N THR A 162 -6.08 -40.44 -12.03
CA THR A 162 -4.68 -40.65 -11.64
C THR A 162 -4.47 -40.78 -10.13
N SER A 163 -5.38 -40.27 -9.29
CA SER A 163 -5.22 -40.40 -7.86
C SER A 163 -6.57 -40.40 -7.10
N PRO A 164 -6.71 -41.23 -6.03
CA PRO A 164 -7.92 -41.28 -5.21
C PRO A 164 -8.03 -40.01 -4.34
N GLY A 165 -9.28 -39.52 -4.10
CA GLY A 165 -9.56 -38.42 -3.21
C GLY A 165 -10.28 -37.21 -3.86
N PRO A 166 -10.40 -36.06 -3.17
CA PRO A 166 -11.14 -34.89 -3.64
C PRO A 166 -10.40 -34.19 -4.80
N LEU A 167 -11.17 -33.65 -5.78
CA LEU A 167 -10.63 -32.91 -6.91
C LEU A 167 -10.06 -31.54 -6.50
N ILE A 168 -10.77 -30.88 -5.58
CA ILE A 168 -10.45 -29.54 -5.11
C ILE A 168 -9.86 -29.62 -3.71
N TYR A 169 -8.67 -29.10 -3.58
CA TYR A 169 -8.02 -28.84 -2.30
C TYR A 169 -8.45 -27.46 -1.78
N LYS A 170 -8.79 -27.42 -0.50
CA LYS A 170 -9.25 -26.20 0.17
C LYS A 170 -8.27 -25.84 1.27
N GLN A 171 -7.60 -24.69 1.12
CA GLN A 171 -6.63 -24.22 2.13
C GLN A 171 -7.07 -22.91 2.74
N GLU A 172 -6.99 -22.84 4.07
CA GLU A 172 -7.30 -21.62 4.80
C GLU A 172 -6.24 -20.54 4.53
N ARG A 173 -6.72 -19.35 4.20
CA ARG A 173 -5.91 -18.16 3.91
C ARG A 173 -6.51 -16.93 4.56
N VAL A 174 -5.66 -15.93 4.84
CA VAL A 174 -6.10 -14.64 5.37
C VAL A 174 -6.38 -13.69 4.20
N GLY A 175 -7.54 -13.04 4.25
CA GLY A 175 -8.02 -12.12 3.23
C GLY A 175 -8.31 -10.72 3.79
N LEU A 176 -9.29 -10.05 3.17
CA LEU A 176 -9.72 -8.70 3.53
C LEU A 176 -10.10 -8.61 5.01
N HIS A 177 -9.68 -7.53 5.68
CA HIS A 177 -9.93 -7.27 7.11
C HIS A 177 -9.52 -8.43 8.04
N ASN A 178 -8.45 -9.14 7.68
CA ASN A 178 -7.94 -10.29 8.43
C ASN A 178 -8.93 -11.47 8.53
N GLN A 179 -10.00 -11.49 7.74
CA GLN A 179 -10.94 -12.60 7.71
C GLN A 179 -10.34 -13.79 6.98
N THR A 180 -10.43 -14.97 7.57
CA THR A 180 -9.99 -16.19 6.90
C THR A 180 -11.01 -16.68 5.89
N PHE A 181 -10.53 -17.27 4.82
CA PHE A 181 -11.36 -17.89 3.79
C PHE A 181 -10.71 -19.16 3.24
N ARG A 182 -11.51 -20.04 2.67
CA ARG A 182 -11.03 -21.27 2.02
C ARG A 182 -10.68 -21.00 0.57
N MET A 183 -9.38 -20.96 0.27
CA MET A 183 -8.87 -20.81 -1.09
C MET A 183 -8.95 -22.16 -1.82
N TYR A 184 -9.50 -22.16 -3.04
CA TYR A 184 -9.68 -23.34 -3.87
C TYR A 184 -8.49 -23.53 -4.81
N LYS A 185 -8.00 -24.78 -4.89
CA LYS A 185 -7.00 -25.21 -5.88
C LYS A 185 -7.34 -26.61 -6.39
N PHE A 186 -6.88 -26.95 -7.57
CA PHE A 186 -6.83 -28.35 -7.95
C PHE A 186 -5.83 -29.09 -7.05
N ARG A 187 -6.16 -30.31 -6.68
CA ARG A 187 -5.25 -31.17 -5.94
C ARG A 187 -4.04 -31.52 -6.81
N SER A 188 -2.87 -31.10 -6.40
CA SER A 188 -1.59 -31.33 -7.06
C SER A 188 -0.63 -32.22 -6.24
N MET A 189 -1.06 -32.64 -5.06
CA MET A 189 -0.31 -33.48 -4.12
C MET A 189 -1.18 -34.64 -3.64
N GLU A 190 -0.54 -35.67 -3.15
CA GLU A 190 -1.20 -36.76 -2.44
C GLU A 190 -1.86 -36.26 -1.16
N VAL A 191 -2.96 -36.91 -0.76
CA VAL A 191 -3.71 -36.56 0.44
C VAL A 191 -2.88 -36.94 1.67
N GLN A 192 -2.61 -35.97 2.53
CA GLN A 192 -1.87 -36.16 3.77
C GLN A 192 -2.76 -35.99 4.99
N PRO A 193 -2.42 -36.58 6.16
CA PRO A 193 -3.09 -36.27 7.42
C PRO A 193 -2.99 -34.80 7.79
N GLU A 194 -4.05 -34.21 8.32
CA GLU A 194 -4.12 -32.77 8.67
C GLU A 194 -3.00 -32.29 9.62
N SER A 195 -2.46 -33.20 10.43
CA SER A 195 -1.38 -32.92 11.39
C SER A 195 -0.06 -32.54 10.71
N GLU A 196 0.24 -33.06 9.52
CA GLU A 196 1.47 -32.81 8.78
C GLU A 196 1.36 -31.60 7.85
N GLU A 197 0.15 -31.29 7.37
CA GLU A 197 -0.09 -30.14 6.47
C GLU A 197 0.17 -28.77 7.11
N LYS A 198 -0.04 -28.65 8.41
CA LYS A 198 -0.06 -27.33 9.09
C LYS A 198 1.30 -26.68 9.27
N LYS A 199 2.40 -27.41 9.21
CA LYS A 199 3.73 -26.92 9.60
C LYS A 199 4.74 -26.75 8.47
N ALA A 200 4.57 -27.37 7.31
CA ALA A 200 5.59 -27.37 6.25
C ALA A 200 5.35 -26.30 5.19
N TRP A 201 6.36 -25.50 4.94
CA TRP A 201 6.46 -24.73 3.69
C TRP A 201 6.71 -25.72 2.54
N THR A 202 6.10 -25.51 1.37
CA THR A 202 6.37 -26.35 0.20
C THR A 202 7.82 -26.13 -0.26
N VAL A 203 8.64 -27.16 -0.20
CA VAL A 203 10.05 -27.12 -0.64
C VAL A 203 10.16 -27.47 -2.11
N LYS A 204 11.28 -27.07 -2.71
CA LYS A 204 11.59 -27.43 -4.10
C LYS A 204 11.75 -28.96 -4.21
N ASN A 205 11.09 -29.57 -5.24
CA ASN A 205 11.04 -31.02 -5.44
C ASN A 205 10.38 -31.81 -4.29
N ASP A 206 9.28 -31.28 -3.74
CA ASP A 206 8.51 -31.97 -2.72
C ASP A 206 8.01 -33.34 -3.25
N PRO A 207 8.35 -34.47 -2.60
CA PRO A 207 8.04 -35.82 -3.08
C PRO A 207 6.52 -36.13 -3.11
N ARG A 208 5.73 -35.33 -2.43
CA ARG A 208 4.25 -35.47 -2.37
C ARG A 208 3.57 -35.00 -3.66
N VAL A 209 4.28 -34.27 -4.52
CA VAL A 209 3.72 -33.72 -5.76
C VAL A 209 3.53 -34.83 -6.79
N THR A 210 2.29 -35.03 -7.23
CA THR A 210 1.99 -36.01 -8.30
C THR A 210 2.59 -35.56 -9.65
N PRO A 211 2.88 -36.48 -10.58
CA PRO A 211 3.41 -36.11 -11.91
C PRO A 211 2.54 -35.07 -12.62
N ILE A 212 1.22 -35.24 -12.62
CA ILE A 212 0.28 -34.25 -13.16
C ILE A 212 0.25 -32.97 -12.34
N GLY A 213 0.43 -33.07 -11.01
CA GLY A 213 0.54 -31.96 -10.11
C GLY A 213 1.76 -31.07 -10.42
N LYS A 214 2.89 -31.68 -10.80
CA LYS A 214 4.08 -30.96 -11.23
C LYS A 214 3.80 -30.10 -12.47
N PHE A 215 3.14 -30.67 -13.47
CA PHE A 215 2.70 -29.96 -14.67
C PHE A 215 1.75 -28.80 -14.32
N MET A 216 0.69 -29.07 -13.53
CA MET A 216 -0.28 -28.05 -13.14
C MET A 216 0.34 -26.88 -12.37
N ARG A 217 1.30 -27.15 -11.47
CA ARG A 217 2.02 -26.11 -10.72
C ARG A 217 2.93 -25.28 -11.62
N HIS A 218 3.64 -25.93 -12.54
CA HIS A 218 4.50 -25.22 -13.50
C HIS A 218 3.71 -24.26 -14.39
N THR A 219 2.51 -24.66 -14.80
CA THR A 219 1.60 -23.86 -15.64
C THR A 219 0.61 -23.02 -14.86
N SER A 220 0.62 -23.10 -13.52
CA SER A 220 -0.36 -22.44 -12.61
C SER A 220 -1.84 -22.84 -12.88
N ILE A 221 -2.09 -23.92 -13.58
CA ILE A 221 -3.44 -24.47 -13.84
C ILE A 221 -4.11 -24.88 -12.51
N ASP A 222 -3.33 -25.31 -11.52
CA ASP A 222 -3.83 -25.65 -10.19
C ASP A 222 -4.52 -24.47 -9.49
N GLU A 223 -4.25 -23.24 -9.88
CA GLU A 223 -4.82 -22.02 -9.30
C GLU A 223 -6.14 -21.58 -9.96
N LEU A 224 -6.56 -22.17 -11.12
CA LEU A 224 -7.79 -21.79 -11.82
C LEU A 224 -9.07 -21.85 -10.95
N PRO A 225 -9.26 -22.82 -10.03
CA PRO A 225 -10.43 -22.83 -9.16
C PRO A 225 -10.58 -21.59 -8.26
N GLN A 226 -9.52 -20.78 -8.09
CA GLN A 226 -9.61 -19.51 -7.36
C GLN A 226 -10.52 -18.49 -8.06
N LEU A 227 -10.80 -18.62 -9.35
CA LEU A 227 -11.81 -17.80 -10.04
C LEU A 227 -13.18 -17.88 -9.36
N PHE A 228 -13.54 -19.02 -8.78
CA PHE A 228 -14.76 -19.13 -7.95
C PHE A 228 -14.64 -18.39 -6.61
N ASN A 229 -13.44 -18.28 -6.03
CA ASN A 229 -13.23 -17.43 -4.84
C ASN A 229 -13.41 -15.95 -5.20
N ILE A 230 -13.01 -15.54 -6.42
CA ILE A 230 -13.22 -14.18 -6.89
C ILE A 230 -14.71 -13.88 -7.07
N LEU A 231 -15.47 -14.77 -7.70
CA LEU A 231 -16.92 -14.61 -7.81
C LEU A 231 -17.62 -14.53 -6.46
N LYS A 232 -17.18 -15.32 -5.48
CA LYS A 232 -17.71 -15.29 -4.10
C LYS A 232 -17.34 -14.00 -3.34
N GLY A 233 -16.36 -13.21 -3.83
CA GLY A 233 -15.90 -11.99 -3.18
C GLY A 233 -14.80 -12.17 -2.14
N ASN A 234 -14.29 -13.39 -1.95
CA ASN A 234 -13.17 -13.65 -1.05
C ASN A 234 -11.83 -13.15 -1.62
N MET A 235 -11.71 -13.13 -2.95
CA MET A 235 -10.51 -12.74 -3.70
C MET A 235 -10.84 -11.73 -4.79
N SER A 236 -9.80 -11.21 -5.40
CA SER A 236 -9.79 -10.34 -6.57
C SER A 236 -8.91 -10.96 -7.67
N LEU A 237 -9.07 -10.53 -8.92
CA LEU A 237 -8.14 -10.90 -10.00
C LEU A 237 -6.73 -10.41 -9.67
N VAL A 238 -6.62 -9.14 -9.27
CA VAL A 238 -5.34 -8.50 -8.93
C VAL A 238 -5.36 -8.03 -7.48
N GLY A 239 -4.31 -8.37 -6.75
CA GLY A 239 -4.15 -7.97 -5.35
C GLY A 239 -2.93 -8.65 -4.69
N PRO A 240 -2.65 -8.35 -3.42
CA PRO A 240 -1.62 -9.03 -2.64
C PRO A 240 -1.89 -10.53 -2.55
N ARG A 241 -0.81 -11.35 -2.63
CA ARG A 241 -0.99 -12.81 -2.50
C ARG A 241 -1.44 -13.19 -1.09
N PRO A 242 -2.50 -14.02 -0.92
CA PRO A 242 -2.96 -14.45 0.40
C PRO A 242 -1.99 -15.45 1.03
N GLU A 243 -1.73 -15.29 2.33
CA GLU A 243 -0.87 -16.17 3.09
C GLU A 243 -1.67 -17.02 4.10
N ARG A 244 -1.08 -18.13 4.58
CA ARG A 244 -1.69 -18.99 5.60
C ARG A 244 -1.68 -18.28 6.96
N PRO A 245 -2.68 -18.47 7.83
CA PRO A 245 -2.75 -17.82 9.15
C PRO A 245 -1.45 -17.95 9.95
N PHE A 246 -0.84 -19.13 9.97
CA PHE A 246 0.42 -19.38 10.67
C PHE A 246 1.56 -18.45 10.22
N PHE A 247 1.68 -18.19 8.93
CA PHE A 247 2.71 -17.28 8.41
C PHE A 247 2.36 -15.82 8.63
N VAL A 248 1.07 -15.48 8.61
CA VAL A 248 0.60 -14.11 8.91
C VAL A 248 0.99 -13.72 10.32
N GLU A 249 0.75 -14.60 11.31
CA GLU A 249 1.13 -14.35 12.71
C GLU A 249 2.66 -14.14 12.85
N LYS A 250 3.46 -14.97 12.18
CA LYS A 250 4.90 -14.82 12.20
C LYS A 250 5.36 -13.50 11.55
N PHE A 251 4.90 -13.21 10.35
CA PHE A 251 5.35 -12.02 9.60
C PHE A 251 4.82 -10.71 10.17
N ARG A 252 3.69 -10.74 10.86
CA ARG A 252 3.13 -9.59 11.57
C ARG A 252 4.12 -9.00 12.58
N GLU A 253 4.81 -9.86 13.32
CA GLU A 253 5.78 -9.45 14.34
C GLU A 253 7.15 -9.07 13.72
N GLU A 254 7.54 -9.72 12.63
CA GLU A 254 8.86 -9.55 12.01
C GLU A 254 8.95 -8.38 11.00
N ILE A 255 7.82 -8.02 10.37
CA ILE A 255 7.81 -7.09 9.23
C ILE A 255 6.89 -5.89 9.52
N PRO A 256 7.43 -4.69 9.66
CA PRO A 256 6.64 -3.49 9.83
C PRO A 256 5.62 -3.32 8.68
N ARG A 257 4.40 -2.92 9.03
CA ARG A 257 3.30 -2.68 8.08
C ARG A 257 2.80 -3.91 7.32
N TYR A 258 3.24 -5.12 7.70
CA TYR A 258 2.79 -6.36 7.05
C TYR A 258 1.26 -6.46 6.95
N MET A 259 0.53 -6.12 8.02
CA MET A 259 -0.92 -6.26 8.11
C MET A 259 -1.69 -5.33 7.17
N VAL A 260 -1.05 -4.30 6.64
CA VAL A 260 -1.67 -3.36 5.68
C VAL A 260 -2.14 -4.06 4.40
N LYS A 261 -1.47 -5.13 3.99
CA LYS A 261 -1.88 -5.92 2.82
C LYS A 261 -3.30 -6.48 2.91
N HIS A 262 -3.85 -6.61 4.11
CA HIS A 262 -5.21 -7.09 4.37
C HIS A 262 -6.28 -5.98 4.31
N GLN A 263 -5.92 -4.75 3.97
CA GLN A 263 -6.87 -3.66 3.70
C GLN A 263 -7.55 -3.78 2.34
N VAL A 264 -7.04 -4.65 1.48
CA VAL A 264 -7.62 -4.95 0.16
C VAL A 264 -7.82 -6.45 -0.01
N ARG A 265 -8.69 -6.86 -0.96
CA ARG A 265 -8.86 -8.29 -1.26
C ARG A 265 -7.58 -8.89 -1.82
N PRO A 266 -7.22 -10.10 -1.39
CA PRO A 266 -6.08 -10.81 -1.96
C PRO A 266 -6.34 -11.17 -3.42
N GLY A 267 -5.27 -11.17 -4.24
CA GLY A 267 -5.35 -11.41 -5.67
C GLY A 267 -4.94 -12.82 -6.10
N LEU A 268 -5.48 -13.24 -7.26
CA LEU A 268 -4.97 -14.39 -8.02
C LEU A 268 -3.58 -14.07 -8.56
N THR A 269 -3.40 -12.86 -9.10
CA THR A 269 -2.11 -12.27 -9.45
C THR A 269 -1.89 -10.96 -8.70
N GLY A 270 -0.68 -10.38 -8.75
CA GLY A 270 -0.38 -9.14 -8.05
C GLY A 270 0.92 -8.49 -8.47
N TRP A 271 1.12 -7.24 -8.06
CA TRP A 271 2.28 -6.45 -8.45
C TRP A 271 3.61 -7.11 -8.01
N ALA A 272 3.67 -7.66 -6.80
CA ALA A 272 4.82 -8.43 -6.33
C ALA A 272 5.10 -9.64 -7.22
N GLN A 273 4.06 -10.40 -7.60
CA GLN A 273 4.20 -11.62 -8.39
C GLN A 273 4.75 -11.35 -9.80
N VAL A 274 4.25 -10.33 -10.51
CA VAL A 274 4.72 -9.99 -11.86
C VAL A 274 6.12 -9.36 -11.87
N ASN A 275 6.60 -8.91 -10.69
CA ASN A 275 7.97 -8.44 -10.49
C ASN A 275 8.91 -9.51 -9.92
N GLY A 276 8.51 -10.79 -9.92
CA GLY A 276 9.36 -11.91 -9.56
C GLY A 276 9.37 -12.30 -8.08
N TYR A 277 8.60 -11.62 -7.23
CA TYR A 277 8.51 -11.93 -5.80
C TYR A 277 7.40 -12.94 -5.50
N ARG A 278 7.52 -14.15 -6.08
CA ARG A 278 6.65 -15.31 -5.86
C ARG A 278 7.48 -16.47 -5.29
N GLY A 279 6.89 -17.32 -4.43
CA GLY A 279 7.54 -18.48 -3.87
C GLY A 279 8.58 -18.12 -2.79
N ASP A 280 9.75 -18.76 -2.82
CA ASP A 280 10.84 -18.58 -1.86
C ASP A 280 11.68 -17.34 -2.22
N THR A 281 11.13 -16.18 -1.97
CA THR A 281 11.74 -14.87 -2.24
C THR A 281 11.65 -13.98 -1.01
N SER A 282 12.38 -12.85 -0.99
CA SER A 282 12.33 -11.90 0.12
C SER A 282 10.91 -11.42 0.43
N ILE A 283 10.40 -11.80 1.61
CA ILE A 283 9.09 -11.38 2.09
C ILE A 283 9.03 -9.88 2.27
N ARG A 284 10.11 -9.24 2.76
CA ARG A 284 10.17 -7.78 2.91
C ARG A 284 9.95 -7.05 1.58
N LYS A 285 10.67 -7.45 0.53
CA LYS A 285 10.48 -6.87 -0.81
C LYS A 285 9.09 -7.15 -1.36
N ARG A 286 8.55 -8.36 -1.13
CA ARG A 286 7.17 -8.68 -1.52
C ARG A 286 6.17 -7.69 -0.89
N ILE A 287 6.32 -7.41 0.41
CA ILE A 287 5.45 -6.45 1.11
C ILE A 287 5.62 -5.04 0.58
N GLU A 288 6.81 -4.58 0.23
CA GLU A 288 7.02 -3.27 -0.41
C GLU A 288 6.23 -3.14 -1.72
N TYR A 289 6.26 -4.18 -2.58
CA TYR A 289 5.47 -4.20 -3.81
C TYR A 289 3.96 -4.30 -3.56
N ASP A 290 3.55 -5.08 -2.56
CA ASP A 290 2.14 -5.17 -2.17
C ASP A 290 1.63 -3.82 -1.64
N LEU A 291 2.42 -3.12 -0.81
CA LEU A 291 2.11 -1.77 -0.31
C LEU A 291 2.04 -0.75 -1.45
N TYR A 292 3.00 -0.79 -2.38
CA TYR A 292 2.95 0.07 -3.56
C TYR A 292 1.64 -0.10 -4.34
N TYR A 293 1.21 -1.33 -4.57
CA TYR A 293 -0.07 -1.62 -5.22
C TYR A 293 -1.25 -1.02 -4.46
N ILE A 294 -1.29 -1.20 -3.15
CA ILE A 294 -2.38 -0.73 -2.29
C ILE A 294 -2.48 0.80 -2.31
N GLU A 295 -1.34 1.49 -2.22
CA GLU A 295 -1.27 2.95 -2.13
C GLU A 295 -1.43 3.65 -3.50
N ASN A 296 -1.15 2.95 -4.61
CA ASN A 296 -1.18 3.52 -5.97
C ASN A 296 -2.16 2.79 -6.90
N TRP A 297 -3.14 2.09 -6.33
CA TRP A 297 -4.12 1.37 -7.13
C TRP A 297 -4.81 2.29 -8.15
N SER A 298 -4.93 1.80 -9.35
CA SER A 298 -5.72 2.36 -10.45
C SER A 298 -6.18 1.24 -11.37
N ILE A 299 -7.21 1.49 -12.17
CA ILE A 299 -7.69 0.56 -13.20
C ILE A 299 -6.55 0.22 -14.17
N GLY A 300 -5.77 1.23 -14.57
CA GLY A 300 -4.64 1.03 -15.47
C GLY A 300 -3.56 0.13 -14.87
N LEU A 301 -3.31 0.21 -13.56
CA LEU A 301 -2.36 -0.68 -12.87
C LEU A 301 -2.87 -2.13 -12.87
N ASP A 302 -4.16 -2.35 -12.62
CA ASP A 302 -4.75 -3.70 -12.69
C ASP A 302 -4.63 -4.30 -14.09
N ILE A 303 -4.98 -3.55 -15.14
CA ILE A 303 -4.85 -3.99 -16.53
C ILE A 303 -3.40 -4.32 -16.85
N LYS A 304 -2.46 -3.46 -16.44
CA LYS A 304 -1.01 -3.70 -16.61
C LYS A 304 -0.56 -5.00 -15.94
N ILE A 305 -1.01 -5.27 -14.71
CA ILE A 305 -0.66 -6.47 -13.97
C ILE A 305 -1.23 -7.71 -14.66
N ILE A 306 -2.49 -7.68 -15.09
CA ILE A 306 -3.12 -8.77 -15.84
C ILE A 306 -2.34 -9.06 -17.12
N PHE A 307 -2.02 -8.02 -17.89
CA PHE A 307 -1.22 -8.16 -19.11
C PHE A 307 0.16 -8.79 -18.82
N LEU A 308 0.88 -8.26 -17.84
CA LEU A 308 2.18 -8.81 -17.44
C LEU A 308 2.09 -10.25 -16.93
N THR A 309 0.98 -10.64 -16.33
CA THR A 309 0.77 -12.03 -15.87
C THR A 309 0.72 -13.00 -17.04
N PHE A 310 0.05 -12.64 -18.14
CA PHE A 310 0.03 -13.46 -19.36
C PHE A 310 1.43 -13.61 -19.97
N PHE A 311 2.19 -12.53 -20.09
CA PHE A 311 3.51 -12.56 -20.73
C PHE A 311 4.61 -13.13 -19.85
N LYS A 312 4.64 -12.78 -18.56
CA LYS A 312 5.68 -13.25 -17.61
C LYS A 312 5.30 -14.57 -16.94
N GLY A 313 4.02 -14.91 -16.85
CA GLY A 313 3.54 -16.17 -16.27
C GLY A 313 4.06 -17.41 -17.02
N PHE A 314 4.26 -17.30 -18.33
CA PHE A 314 4.86 -18.35 -19.17
C PHE A 314 6.40 -18.43 -19.08
N ILE A 315 7.08 -17.41 -18.53
CA ILE A 315 8.56 -17.30 -18.52
C ILE A 315 9.14 -17.41 -17.10
N ASN A 316 8.31 -17.60 -16.08
CA ASN A 316 8.76 -17.55 -14.68
C ASN A 316 9.64 -18.74 -14.32
N LYS A 317 10.96 -18.48 -14.22
CA LYS A 317 11.99 -19.44 -13.72
C LYS A 317 11.78 -19.85 -12.25
N ASN A 318 10.89 -19.19 -11.50
CA ASN A 318 10.61 -19.39 -10.07
C ASN A 318 9.25 -20.08 -9.81
N ALA A 319 8.56 -20.60 -10.82
CA ALA A 319 7.44 -21.53 -10.62
C ALA A 319 8.01 -22.91 -10.29
N TYR A 320 7.74 -23.41 -9.09
CA TYR A 320 8.16 -24.73 -8.61
C TYR A 320 7.39 -25.86 -9.26
#